data_5626ebd0d4dc26874d1931e8fff07dbe
#
_entry.id   5626ebd0d4dc26874d1931e8fff07dbe
#
_cell.length_a   1.000
_cell.length_b   1.000
_cell.length_c   1.000
_cell.angle_alpha   90.00
_cell.angle_beta   90.00
_cell.angle_gamma   90.00
#
_symmetry.space_group_name_H-M   'P 1'
#
loop_
_entity.id
_entity.type
_entity.pdbx_description
1 polymer ?
#
loop_
_entity_poly.entity_id
_entity_poly.type
_entity_poly.pdbx_seq_one_letter_code
_entity_poly.pdbx_strand_id
1 'polypeptide(L)'
;MKFHLTPLQIEKRATIQRLTAQENRVDIPSRFKITKEQLASLEGEICGKVVWPWSPGYDADKKSFNDVFPANPFVIVYAACYQDIRICLEFAKVNQLQIALRSGAHSFADYSVCDGMVIDVSSLKSIYVDPANYTVWVEAGTSFADLNPALEFYGMHLPGGGCPTVCVAGYMQGGGYGLTSRNFGIHSDCVQEFTMMLADGRLVVANPDQNTDLFWAVRGGTGGNFGVLLSVKYKIFPLGLIWGLQITWDFENDPTNAAKALYAIQENYLTGYKHPKLGIETLLFTDIATDNHRKVLFGAGFIGTEAELNSVIAALMAIPGATIRLKKQGKYSDVNNWVLEGIPDVPPDVKFYGRSTYISKSLSIADYVAILNFFKTAPNSYSMVDMEGYGGEINRYPENRSSFIHRKATMDFFCLLFFDKASNDQEKNRLWMIQFFNFMSRYSNGHSYQNYPNRDQVGFQWAYWGPYYKQLVVTKNKYNPDNVFAYQQAIGGSLEPDQEKEQIMLFDNKPVVYESY
;
A
#
# COMPACT_ATOMS: atom_id res chain seq x y z
N MET A 1 -47.64 0.92 13.96
CA MET A 1 -46.44 0.49 13.23
C MET A 1 -45.52 -0.22 14.19
N LYS A 2 -45.25 -1.52 14.01
CA LYS A 2 -44.25 -2.22 14.83
C LYS A 2 -42.89 -1.93 14.18
N PHE A 3 -42.05 -1.11 14.80
CA PHE A 3 -40.68 -0.92 14.39
C PHE A 3 -39.89 -2.20 14.68
N HIS A 4 -39.47 -2.92 13.65
CA HIS A 4 -38.54 -4.03 13.81
C HIS A 4 -37.12 -3.48 13.89
N LEU A 5 -36.41 -3.80 14.97
CA LEU A 5 -35.02 -3.47 15.11
C LEU A 5 -34.19 -4.25 14.09
N THR A 6 -33.18 -3.62 13.52
CA THR A 6 -32.18 -4.32 12.68
C THR A 6 -31.35 -5.29 13.53
N PRO A 7 -30.75 -6.32 12.94
CA PRO A 7 -29.84 -7.22 13.67
C PRO A 7 -28.74 -6.45 14.45
N LEU A 8 -28.16 -5.42 13.87
CA LEU A 8 -27.18 -4.57 14.53
C LEU A 8 -27.76 -3.85 15.76
N GLN A 9 -28.97 -3.32 15.68
CA GLN A 9 -29.62 -2.65 16.81
C GLN A 9 -29.96 -3.63 17.95
N ILE A 10 -30.26 -4.88 17.62
CA ILE A 10 -30.48 -5.94 18.61
C ILE A 10 -29.17 -6.27 19.32
N GLU A 11 -28.09 -6.45 18.57
CA GLU A 11 -26.76 -6.73 19.10
C GLU A 11 -26.28 -5.62 20.03
N LYS A 12 -26.40 -4.36 19.60
CA LYS A 12 -26.03 -3.17 20.41
C LYS A 12 -26.81 -3.12 21.72
N ARG A 13 -28.13 -3.35 21.70
CA ARG A 13 -28.94 -3.39 22.93
C ARG A 13 -28.46 -4.47 23.88
N ALA A 14 -28.16 -5.67 23.37
CA ALA A 14 -27.62 -6.76 24.17
C ALA A 14 -26.26 -6.41 24.80
N THR A 15 -25.38 -5.74 24.02
CA THR A 15 -24.07 -5.29 24.50
C THR A 15 -24.23 -4.22 25.58
N ILE A 16 -25.05 -3.20 25.36
CA ILE A 16 -25.34 -2.16 26.37
C ILE A 16 -25.91 -2.78 27.66
N GLN A 17 -26.84 -3.73 27.55
CA GLN A 17 -27.39 -4.44 28.72
C GLN A 17 -26.28 -5.21 29.47
N ARG A 18 -25.36 -5.87 28.77
CA ARG A 18 -24.22 -6.55 29.42
C ARG A 18 -23.28 -5.55 30.12
N LEU A 19 -22.97 -4.43 29.49
CA LEU A 19 -22.10 -3.40 30.06
C LEU A 19 -22.70 -2.76 31.31
N THR A 20 -24.03 -2.58 31.36
CA THR A 20 -24.74 -1.92 32.47
C THR A 20 -25.19 -2.88 33.56
N ALA A 21 -25.18 -4.22 33.35
CA ALA A 21 -25.52 -5.20 34.36
C ALA A 21 -24.47 -5.25 35.49
N GLN A 22 -24.94 -5.17 36.74
CA GLN A 22 -24.07 -5.14 37.93
C GLN A 22 -23.21 -6.41 38.11
N GLU A 23 -23.66 -7.56 37.58
CA GLU A 23 -23.04 -8.87 37.79
C GLU A 23 -21.98 -9.26 36.75
N ASN A 24 -21.88 -8.54 35.60
CA ASN A 24 -20.93 -8.89 34.54
C ASN A 24 -19.57 -8.21 34.74
N ARG A 25 -18.54 -9.01 34.99
CA ARG A 25 -17.14 -8.57 34.95
C ARG A 25 -16.71 -8.40 33.48
N VAL A 26 -16.91 -7.20 32.92
CA VAL A 26 -16.21 -6.77 31.73
C VAL A 26 -14.78 -6.44 32.17
N ASP A 27 -13.82 -7.20 31.70
CA ASP A 27 -12.41 -6.99 32.04
C ASP A 27 -11.85 -5.81 31.21
N ILE A 28 -11.98 -4.61 31.78
CA ILE A 28 -11.38 -3.41 31.24
C ILE A 28 -9.92 -3.40 31.71
N PRO A 29 -8.92 -3.48 30.80
CA PRO A 29 -7.53 -3.45 31.22
C PRO A 29 -7.26 -2.22 32.10
N SER A 30 -6.61 -2.44 33.25
CA SER A 30 -6.38 -1.39 34.28
C SER A 30 -5.58 -0.18 33.77
N ARG A 31 -4.88 -0.34 32.65
CA ARG A 31 -4.22 0.77 31.94
C ARG A 31 -5.18 1.81 31.37
N PHE A 32 -6.45 1.44 31.13
CA PHE A 32 -7.48 2.33 30.64
C PHE A 32 -8.40 2.75 31.80
N LYS A 33 -8.47 4.04 32.08
CA LYS A 33 -9.35 4.60 33.12
C LYS A 33 -10.75 4.85 32.56
N ILE A 34 -11.37 3.82 31.96
CA ILE A 34 -12.67 3.91 31.27
C ILE A 34 -13.72 3.25 32.13
N THR A 35 -14.89 3.89 32.29
CA THR A 35 -16.02 3.32 33.01
C THR A 35 -16.94 2.51 32.09
N LYS A 36 -17.74 1.62 32.66
CA LYS A 36 -18.76 0.83 31.92
C LYS A 36 -19.79 1.74 31.25
N GLU A 37 -20.13 2.84 31.90
CA GLU A 37 -21.09 3.84 31.40
C GLU A 37 -20.54 4.52 30.14
N GLN A 38 -19.23 4.84 30.11
CA GLN A 38 -18.58 5.39 28.93
C GLN A 38 -18.56 4.39 27.76
N LEU A 39 -18.35 3.09 28.03
CA LEU A 39 -18.44 2.04 27.01
C LEU A 39 -19.86 1.92 26.46
N ALA A 40 -20.87 1.92 27.36
CA ALA A 40 -22.25 1.86 26.96
C ALA A 40 -22.70 3.10 26.16
N SER A 41 -22.20 4.29 26.51
CA SER A 41 -22.41 5.53 25.75
C SER A 41 -21.85 5.41 24.34
N LEU A 42 -20.57 5.01 24.21
CA LEU A 42 -19.95 4.79 22.91
C LEU A 42 -20.74 3.80 22.04
N GLU A 43 -21.10 2.64 22.62
CA GLU A 43 -21.92 1.62 21.93
C GLU A 43 -23.26 2.18 21.45
N GLY A 44 -23.89 3.03 22.26
CA GLY A 44 -25.19 3.63 21.97
C GLY A 44 -25.16 4.75 20.93
N GLU A 45 -24.09 5.53 20.90
CA GLU A 45 -23.96 6.71 20.05
C GLU A 45 -23.45 6.39 18.62
N ILE A 46 -22.64 5.35 18.46
CA ILE A 46 -22.12 4.92 17.14
C ILE A 46 -23.25 4.35 16.29
N CYS A 47 -23.39 4.80 15.05
CA CYS A 47 -24.31 4.22 14.07
C CYS A 47 -23.79 2.90 13.50
N GLY A 48 -22.49 2.80 13.30
CA GLY A 48 -21.80 1.62 12.79
C GLY A 48 -21.65 0.48 13.82
N LYS A 49 -20.74 -0.46 13.55
CA LYS A 49 -20.47 -1.62 14.42
C LYS A 49 -19.34 -1.28 15.40
N VAL A 50 -19.54 -1.63 16.68
CA VAL A 50 -18.48 -1.58 17.71
C VAL A 50 -18.07 -3.00 18.06
N VAL A 51 -16.77 -3.28 18.08
CA VAL A 51 -16.22 -4.59 18.40
C VAL A 51 -15.29 -4.47 19.60
N TRP A 52 -15.62 -5.20 20.64
CA TRP A 52 -14.86 -5.27 21.89
C TRP A 52 -14.07 -6.58 21.98
N PRO A 53 -13.06 -6.73 22.86
CA PRO A 53 -12.33 -7.98 23.04
C PRO A 53 -13.19 -9.20 23.38
N TRP A 54 -14.36 -8.97 23.95
CA TRP A 54 -15.36 -10.00 24.27
C TRP A 54 -16.47 -10.17 23.22
N SER A 55 -16.43 -9.42 22.13
CA SER A 55 -17.41 -9.55 21.04
C SER A 55 -17.17 -10.83 20.24
N PRO A 56 -18.23 -11.51 19.79
CA PRO A 56 -18.08 -12.60 18.83
C PRO A 56 -17.36 -12.09 17.57
N GLY A 57 -16.36 -12.85 17.10
CA GLY A 57 -15.59 -12.49 15.89
C GLY A 57 -14.43 -11.50 16.11
N TYR A 58 -14.17 -11.05 17.33
CA TYR A 58 -13.07 -10.12 17.64
C TYR A 58 -11.73 -10.57 17.06
N ASP A 59 -11.39 -11.87 17.14
CA ASP A 59 -10.13 -12.40 16.63
C ASP A 59 -10.01 -12.32 15.08
N ALA A 60 -11.12 -12.27 14.39
CA ALA A 60 -11.14 -12.00 12.96
C ALA A 60 -11.08 -10.48 12.69
N ASP A 61 -11.86 -9.68 13.42
CA ASP A 61 -11.95 -8.23 13.24
C ASP A 61 -10.63 -7.50 13.58
N LYS A 62 -9.80 -8.02 14.50
CA LYS A 62 -8.52 -7.41 14.88
C LYS A 62 -7.39 -7.64 13.89
N LYS A 63 -7.54 -8.57 12.94
CA LYS A 63 -6.48 -8.93 11.98
C LYS A 63 -6.31 -7.84 10.92
N SER A 64 -5.06 -7.65 10.49
CA SER A 64 -4.70 -6.97 9.25
C SER A 64 -4.39 -7.99 8.15
N PHE A 65 -4.16 -7.54 6.92
CA PHE A 65 -3.83 -8.40 5.78
C PHE A 65 -2.60 -9.27 6.04
N ASN A 66 -1.52 -8.67 6.54
CA ASN A 66 -0.28 -9.39 6.80
C ASN A 66 -0.22 -10.01 8.21
N ASP A 67 -0.68 -9.30 9.24
CA ASP A 67 -0.78 -9.76 10.63
C ASP A 67 0.55 -10.34 11.18
N VAL A 68 1.67 -9.73 10.78
CA VAL A 68 3.02 -10.08 11.29
C VAL A 68 3.27 -9.45 12.65
N PHE A 69 2.76 -8.23 12.84
CA PHE A 69 2.88 -7.45 14.07
C PHE A 69 1.50 -7.28 14.71
N PRO A 70 0.93 -8.36 15.27
CA PRO A 70 -0.44 -8.35 15.77
C PRO A 70 -0.60 -7.36 16.93
N ALA A 71 -1.75 -6.69 16.96
CA ALA A 71 -2.18 -5.88 18.09
C ALA A 71 -3.46 -6.46 18.70
N ASN A 72 -3.78 -6.02 19.92
CA ASN A 72 -5.02 -6.38 20.59
C ASN A 72 -5.82 -5.10 20.87
N PRO A 73 -6.57 -4.58 19.87
CA PRO A 73 -7.36 -3.37 20.02
C PRO A 73 -8.32 -3.46 21.21
N PHE A 74 -8.29 -2.43 22.05
CA PHE A 74 -9.29 -2.32 23.11
C PHE A 74 -10.71 -2.14 22.53
N VAL A 75 -10.82 -1.42 21.41
CA VAL A 75 -12.05 -1.27 20.66
C VAL A 75 -11.79 -1.07 19.17
N ILE A 76 -12.63 -1.69 18.33
CA ILE A 76 -12.65 -1.46 16.89
C ILE A 76 -14.03 -0.89 16.55
N VAL A 77 -14.06 0.26 15.86
CA VAL A 77 -15.30 0.88 15.40
C VAL A 77 -15.31 0.92 13.87
N TYR A 78 -16.23 0.18 13.27
CA TYR A 78 -16.56 0.29 11.86
C TYR A 78 -17.53 1.47 11.68
N ALA A 79 -17.00 2.61 11.27
CA ALA A 79 -17.79 3.82 11.10
C ALA A 79 -18.75 3.70 9.91
N ALA A 80 -20.04 3.93 10.16
CA ALA A 80 -21.07 3.95 9.12
C ALA A 80 -21.35 5.37 8.60
N CYS A 81 -20.88 6.39 9.31
CA CYS A 81 -21.01 7.80 8.92
C CYS A 81 -19.87 8.65 9.54
N TYR A 82 -19.75 9.89 9.09
CA TYR A 82 -18.70 10.81 9.58
C TYR A 82 -18.88 11.17 11.06
N GLN A 83 -20.11 11.13 11.56
CA GLN A 83 -20.39 11.38 12.98
C GLN A 83 -19.76 10.30 13.87
N ASP A 84 -19.76 9.03 13.45
CA ASP A 84 -19.11 7.95 14.18
C ASP A 84 -17.61 8.22 14.37
N ILE A 85 -16.93 8.72 13.32
CA ILE A 85 -15.52 9.08 13.40
C ILE A 85 -15.29 10.18 14.42
N ARG A 86 -16.14 11.21 14.44
CA ARG A 86 -16.05 12.31 15.38
C ARG A 86 -16.21 11.84 16.83
N ILE A 87 -17.21 10.96 17.09
CA ILE A 87 -17.42 10.34 18.40
C ILE A 87 -16.20 9.54 18.83
N CYS A 88 -15.61 8.75 17.91
CA CYS A 88 -14.40 7.98 18.19
C CYS A 88 -13.21 8.86 18.55
N LEU A 89 -12.98 9.96 17.83
CA LEU A 89 -11.91 10.91 18.11
C LEU A 89 -12.07 11.56 19.49
N GLU A 90 -13.27 11.98 19.84
CA GLU A 90 -13.59 12.55 21.14
C GLU A 90 -13.41 11.51 22.27
N PHE A 91 -13.95 10.31 22.09
CA PHE A 91 -13.81 9.22 23.05
C PHE A 91 -12.34 8.84 23.29
N ALA A 92 -11.54 8.71 22.22
CA ALA A 92 -10.13 8.39 22.31
C ALA A 92 -9.34 9.51 23.01
N LYS A 93 -9.66 10.78 22.72
CA LYS A 93 -9.03 11.93 23.36
C LYS A 93 -9.30 11.98 24.87
N VAL A 94 -10.56 11.83 25.27
CA VAL A 94 -10.96 11.86 26.69
C VAL A 94 -10.31 10.73 27.47
N ASN A 95 -10.20 9.56 26.86
CA ASN A 95 -9.69 8.34 27.50
C ASN A 95 -8.21 8.07 27.20
N GLN A 96 -7.52 8.98 26.52
CA GLN A 96 -6.09 8.89 26.18
C GLN A 96 -5.74 7.58 25.42
N LEU A 97 -6.63 7.14 24.53
CA LEU A 97 -6.41 5.96 23.71
C LEU A 97 -5.53 6.30 22.50
N GLN A 98 -4.56 5.45 22.21
CA GLN A 98 -3.90 5.47 20.91
C GLN A 98 -4.92 5.16 19.81
N ILE A 99 -4.81 5.84 18.67
CA ILE A 99 -5.68 5.62 17.52
C ILE A 99 -4.89 5.01 16.36
N ALA A 100 -5.46 3.96 15.75
CA ALA A 100 -5.08 3.52 14.41
C ALA A 100 -6.23 3.75 13.44
N LEU A 101 -5.91 4.20 12.23
CA LEU A 101 -6.88 4.39 11.14
C LEU A 101 -6.80 3.20 10.19
N ARG A 102 -7.95 2.62 9.85
CA ARG A 102 -8.03 1.44 9.00
C ARG A 102 -9.08 1.65 7.90
N SER A 103 -8.77 1.18 6.69
CA SER A 103 -9.73 1.00 5.60
C SER A 103 -9.61 -0.42 5.03
N GLY A 104 -8.73 -0.70 4.06
CA GLY A 104 -8.48 -2.03 3.51
C GLY A 104 -7.56 -2.93 4.35
N ALA A 105 -7.00 -2.45 5.45
CA ALA A 105 -6.09 -3.18 6.35
C ALA A 105 -4.81 -3.73 5.69
N HIS A 106 -4.34 -3.16 4.58
CA HIS A 106 -3.20 -3.62 3.77
C HIS A 106 -1.82 -3.06 4.18
N SER A 107 -1.67 -2.48 5.36
CA SER A 107 -0.35 -2.02 5.83
C SER A 107 0.59 -3.21 6.06
N PHE A 108 1.72 -3.27 5.37
CA PHE A 108 2.71 -4.35 5.54
C PHE A 108 3.38 -4.34 6.91
N ALA A 109 3.42 -3.19 7.57
CA ALA A 109 3.94 -3.03 8.92
C ALA A 109 2.84 -3.03 10.00
N ASP A 110 1.60 -3.39 9.63
CA ASP A 110 0.43 -3.46 10.52
C ASP A 110 0.13 -2.15 11.27
N TYR A 111 0.41 -0.98 10.63
CA TYR A 111 0.13 0.34 11.24
C TYR A 111 -1.36 0.71 11.24
N SER A 112 -2.21 -0.10 10.62
CA SER A 112 -3.67 0.04 10.63
C SER A 112 -4.34 -0.56 11.88
N VAL A 113 -3.57 -1.11 12.81
CA VAL A 113 -4.04 -1.65 14.09
C VAL A 113 -3.15 -1.16 15.23
N CYS A 114 -3.73 -1.05 16.44
CA CYS A 114 -3.02 -0.71 17.68
C CYS A 114 -3.76 -1.30 18.87
N ASP A 115 -3.13 -1.29 20.06
CA ASP A 115 -3.77 -1.79 21.29
C ASP A 115 -4.80 -0.83 21.89
N GLY A 116 -5.02 0.35 21.29
CA GLY A 116 -6.02 1.33 21.70
C GLY A 116 -7.32 1.22 20.91
N MET A 117 -7.66 2.25 20.13
CA MET A 117 -8.85 2.30 19.28
C MET A 117 -8.49 2.17 17.81
N VAL A 118 -9.15 1.28 17.09
CA VAL A 118 -9.12 1.24 15.63
C VAL A 118 -10.38 1.91 15.10
N ILE A 119 -10.21 2.98 14.32
CA ILE A 119 -11.28 3.64 13.57
C ILE A 119 -11.23 3.10 12.15
N ASP A 120 -12.20 2.24 11.83
CA ASP A 120 -12.29 1.58 10.53
C ASP A 120 -13.31 2.28 9.64
N VAL A 121 -12.86 2.79 8.49
CA VAL A 121 -13.68 3.52 7.53
C VAL A 121 -14.09 2.66 6.32
N SER A 122 -13.87 1.35 6.36
CA SER A 122 -14.16 0.43 5.24
C SER A 122 -15.64 0.37 4.86
N SER A 123 -16.54 0.79 5.75
CA SER A 123 -17.98 0.88 5.46
C SER A 123 -18.37 2.16 4.70
N LEU A 124 -17.49 3.15 4.64
CA LEU A 124 -17.69 4.40 3.88
C LEU A 124 -17.19 4.19 2.44
N LYS A 125 -18.05 3.71 1.54
CA LYS A 125 -17.66 3.26 0.21
C LYS A 125 -18.59 3.71 -0.92
N SER A 126 -19.26 4.84 -0.75
CA SER A 126 -20.06 5.45 -1.80
C SER A 126 -19.19 5.88 -2.99
N ILE A 127 -19.68 5.68 -4.19
CA ILE A 127 -19.02 6.03 -5.46
C ILE A 127 -19.99 6.84 -6.30
N TYR A 128 -19.54 8.00 -6.78
CA TYR A 128 -20.29 8.80 -7.75
C TYR A 128 -19.41 9.11 -8.97
N VAL A 129 -19.73 8.48 -10.11
CA VAL A 129 -19.01 8.67 -11.37
C VAL A 129 -19.71 9.76 -12.19
N ASP A 130 -18.96 10.77 -12.62
CA ASP A 130 -19.40 11.81 -13.55
C ASP A 130 -18.55 11.73 -14.83
N PRO A 131 -18.95 10.90 -15.79
CA PRO A 131 -18.18 10.69 -17.01
C PRO A 131 -18.19 11.93 -17.94
N ALA A 132 -19.20 12.80 -17.83
CA ALA A 132 -19.27 14.02 -18.63
C ALA A 132 -18.19 15.03 -18.25
N ASN A 133 -17.83 15.09 -16.96
CA ASN A 133 -16.79 15.96 -16.43
C ASN A 133 -15.46 15.23 -16.18
N TYR A 134 -15.36 13.96 -16.55
CA TYR A 134 -14.17 13.12 -16.32
C TYR A 134 -13.75 13.09 -14.86
N THR A 135 -14.71 12.94 -13.94
CA THR A 135 -14.44 12.88 -12.52
C THR A 135 -15.16 11.72 -11.84
N VAL A 136 -14.58 11.24 -10.73
CA VAL A 136 -15.25 10.35 -9.78
C VAL A 136 -15.03 10.88 -8.36
N TRP A 137 -16.10 10.89 -7.58
CA TRP A 137 -16.03 11.09 -6.14
C TRP A 137 -16.22 9.76 -5.44
N VAL A 138 -15.37 9.46 -4.46
CA VAL A 138 -15.39 8.21 -3.70
C VAL A 138 -15.17 8.45 -2.22
N GLU A 139 -15.78 7.64 -1.37
CA GLU A 139 -15.47 7.60 0.05
C GLU A 139 -14.23 6.73 0.32
N ALA A 140 -13.58 6.99 1.46
CA ALA A 140 -12.27 6.49 1.83
C ALA A 140 -12.17 4.95 1.98
N GLY A 141 -13.28 4.28 2.28
CA GLY A 141 -13.38 2.83 2.38
C GLY A 141 -13.60 2.10 1.05
N THR A 142 -13.70 2.84 -0.07
CA THR A 142 -13.88 2.24 -1.40
C THR A 142 -12.66 1.42 -1.78
N SER A 143 -12.86 0.14 -2.11
CA SER A 143 -11.83 -0.77 -2.60
C SER A 143 -11.71 -0.72 -4.13
N PHE A 144 -10.60 -1.23 -4.70
CA PHE A 144 -10.49 -1.38 -6.15
C PHE A 144 -11.49 -2.40 -6.72
N ALA A 145 -11.92 -3.40 -5.93
CA ALA A 145 -12.99 -4.30 -6.31
C ALA A 145 -14.35 -3.58 -6.49
N ASP A 146 -14.59 -2.51 -5.73
CA ASP A 146 -15.81 -1.68 -5.87
C ASP A 146 -15.61 -0.63 -6.98
N LEU A 147 -14.45 0.01 -7.07
CA LEU A 147 -14.20 1.17 -7.93
C LEU A 147 -14.03 0.79 -9.40
N ASN A 148 -13.21 -0.23 -9.70
CA ASN A 148 -12.90 -0.58 -11.09
C ASN A 148 -14.16 -0.95 -11.89
N PRO A 149 -15.09 -1.83 -11.41
CA PRO A 149 -16.33 -2.12 -12.15
C PRO A 149 -17.22 -0.88 -12.32
N ALA A 150 -17.28 0.01 -11.32
CA ALA A 150 -18.07 1.24 -11.41
C ALA A 150 -17.54 2.18 -12.50
N LEU A 151 -16.23 2.33 -12.65
CA LEU A 151 -15.61 3.12 -13.69
C LEU A 151 -15.75 2.45 -15.07
N GLU A 152 -15.49 1.16 -15.16
CA GLU A 152 -15.58 0.37 -16.39
C GLU A 152 -16.99 0.36 -16.99
N PHE A 153 -18.02 0.47 -16.16
CA PHE A 153 -19.41 0.60 -16.64
C PHE A 153 -19.58 1.82 -17.55
N TYR A 154 -18.85 2.90 -17.28
CA TYR A 154 -18.85 4.13 -18.08
C TYR A 154 -17.71 4.21 -19.11
N GLY A 155 -16.93 3.15 -19.30
CA GLY A 155 -15.73 3.19 -20.14
C GLY A 155 -14.64 4.11 -19.59
N MET A 156 -14.60 4.31 -18.29
CA MET A 156 -13.65 5.16 -17.58
C MET A 156 -12.66 4.35 -16.78
N HIS A 157 -11.57 5.00 -16.39
CA HIS A 157 -10.45 4.40 -15.64
C HIS A 157 -9.79 5.41 -14.71
N LEU A 158 -9.26 4.89 -13.62
CA LEU A 158 -8.35 5.57 -12.69
C LEU A 158 -7.17 4.62 -12.42
N PRO A 159 -5.89 5.05 -12.52
CA PRO A 159 -4.75 4.21 -12.17
C PRO A 159 -4.89 3.64 -10.75
N GLY A 160 -4.79 2.33 -10.62
CA GLY A 160 -4.96 1.60 -9.36
C GLY A 160 -3.96 0.47 -9.21
N GLY A 161 -3.87 -0.09 -8.00
CA GLY A 161 -2.98 -1.20 -7.68
C GLY A 161 -3.53 -2.57 -8.13
N GLY A 162 -2.67 -3.59 -8.01
CA GLY A 162 -2.99 -4.97 -8.40
C GLY A 162 -4.01 -5.66 -7.49
N CYS A 163 -3.99 -5.38 -6.19
CA CYS A 163 -4.81 -6.09 -5.22
C CYS A 163 -6.23 -5.49 -5.11
N PRO A 164 -7.30 -6.26 -5.38
CA PRO A 164 -8.68 -5.74 -5.43
C PRO A 164 -9.23 -5.28 -4.07
N THR A 165 -8.72 -5.80 -2.95
CA THR A 165 -9.20 -5.47 -1.60
C THR A 165 -8.50 -4.26 -0.98
N VAL A 166 -7.50 -3.69 -1.64
CA VAL A 166 -6.87 -2.43 -1.23
C VAL A 166 -7.87 -1.29 -1.40
N CYS A 167 -8.02 -0.45 -0.36
CA CYS A 167 -8.88 0.72 -0.39
C CYS A 167 -8.11 1.98 -0.79
N VAL A 168 -8.82 2.90 -1.43
CA VAL A 168 -8.24 4.15 -1.97
C VAL A 168 -7.58 5.01 -0.91
N ALA A 169 -8.05 4.99 0.35
CA ALA A 169 -7.56 5.89 1.39
C ALA A 169 -6.07 5.71 1.68
N GLY A 170 -5.63 4.53 2.09
CA GLY A 170 -4.22 4.26 2.37
C GLY A 170 -3.36 4.36 1.12
N TYR A 171 -3.86 3.81 0.01
CA TYR A 171 -3.18 3.76 -1.27
C TYR A 171 -2.84 5.15 -1.82
N MET A 172 -3.81 6.04 -1.87
CA MET A 172 -3.66 7.41 -2.37
C MET A 172 -2.68 8.22 -1.52
N GLN A 173 -2.78 8.11 -0.19
CA GLN A 173 -2.01 8.95 0.71
C GLN A 173 -0.50 8.67 0.64
N GLY A 174 -0.08 7.48 0.24
CA GLY A 174 1.34 7.17 -0.03
C GLY A 174 1.75 7.32 -1.51
N GLY A 175 0.85 7.78 -2.37
CA GLY A 175 1.09 7.92 -3.81
C GLY A 175 0.21 6.98 -4.63
N GLY A 176 0.44 5.69 -4.56
CA GLY A 176 -0.31 4.65 -5.25
C GLY A 176 -0.02 4.55 -6.74
N TYR A 177 0.68 3.53 -7.17
CA TYR A 177 0.95 3.27 -8.59
C TYR A 177 0.60 1.83 -8.97
N GLY A 178 0.43 1.58 -10.25
CA GLY A 178 0.11 0.27 -10.80
C GLY A 178 0.22 0.27 -12.31
N LEU A 179 -0.33 -0.76 -12.94
CA LEU A 179 -0.12 -1.13 -14.33
C LEU A 179 -0.34 0.00 -15.36
N THR A 180 -1.21 0.97 -15.08
CA THR A 180 -1.50 2.09 -16.00
C THR A 180 -0.86 3.41 -15.60
N SER A 181 -0.10 3.44 -14.50
CA SER A 181 0.47 4.68 -13.99
C SER A 181 1.49 5.32 -14.94
N ARG A 182 2.18 4.53 -15.75
CA ARG A 182 3.08 5.05 -16.78
C ARG A 182 2.34 5.85 -17.86
N ASN A 183 1.05 5.56 -18.06
CA ASN A 183 0.21 6.25 -19.03
C ASN A 183 -0.51 7.48 -18.44
N PHE A 184 -0.95 7.42 -17.18
CA PHE A 184 -1.86 8.42 -16.59
C PHE A 184 -1.31 9.13 -15.34
N GLY A 185 -0.12 8.79 -14.87
CA GLY A 185 0.42 9.22 -13.57
C GLY A 185 0.05 8.23 -12.44
N ILE A 186 0.56 8.45 -11.25
CA ILE A 186 0.19 7.66 -10.07
C ILE A 186 -1.20 8.09 -9.56
N HIS A 187 -1.81 7.26 -8.72
CA HIS A 187 -3.18 7.48 -8.22
C HIS A 187 -3.36 8.85 -7.56
N SER A 188 -2.39 9.28 -6.74
CA SER A 188 -2.42 10.59 -6.07
C SER A 188 -2.26 11.77 -7.03
N ASP A 189 -1.72 11.59 -8.23
CA ASP A 189 -1.63 12.64 -9.25
C ASP A 189 -2.98 12.99 -9.84
N CYS A 190 -3.92 12.04 -9.79
CA CYS A 190 -5.28 12.20 -10.30
C CYS A 190 -6.21 12.92 -9.30
N VAL A 191 -5.77 13.15 -8.06
CA VAL A 191 -6.58 13.82 -7.02
C VAL A 191 -6.81 15.28 -7.40
N GLN A 192 -8.08 15.68 -7.41
CA GLN A 192 -8.51 17.07 -7.57
C GLN A 192 -8.84 17.73 -6.24
N GLU A 193 -9.43 16.98 -5.33
CA GLU A 193 -9.87 17.45 -4.02
C GLU A 193 -10.04 16.27 -3.06
N PHE A 194 -9.88 16.50 -1.77
CA PHE A 194 -10.30 15.55 -0.75
C PHE A 194 -10.89 16.25 0.48
N THR A 195 -11.70 15.51 1.22
CA THR A 195 -12.22 15.91 2.52
C THR A 195 -11.59 15.05 3.61
N MET A 196 -11.16 15.70 4.70
CA MET A 196 -10.52 15.05 5.85
C MET A 196 -11.13 15.56 7.15
N MET A 197 -11.23 14.70 8.16
CA MET A 197 -11.58 15.09 9.53
C MET A 197 -10.31 15.19 10.36
N LEU A 198 -10.07 16.33 10.97
CA LEU A 198 -8.94 16.58 11.86
C LEU A 198 -9.18 15.94 13.24
N ALA A 199 -8.13 15.86 14.05
CA ALA A 199 -8.21 15.28 15.41
C ALA A 199 -9.19 15.98 16.36
N ASP A 200 -9.52 17.26 16.09
CA ASP A 200 -10.51 18.03 16.83
C ASP A 200 -11.95 17.92 16.28
N GLY A 201 -12.18 17.02 15.31
CA GLY A 201 -13.47 16.77 14.67
C GLY A 201 -13.87 17.77 13.60
N ARG A 202 -13.04 18.78 13.29
CA ARG A 202 -13.30 19.72 12.19
C ARG A 202 -13.10 19.03 10.83
N LEU A 203 -14.01 19.34 9.91
CA LEU A 203 -13.88 18.94 8.50
C LEU A 203 -13.06 19.99 7.75
N VAL A 204 -12.10 19.51 6.97
CA VAL A 204 -11.32 20.36 6.06
C VAL A 204 -11.38 19.78 4.64
N VAL A 205 -11.55 20.68 3.69
CA VAL A 205 -11.42 20.38 2.25
C VAL A 205 -10.06 20.86 1.80
N ALA A 206 -9.33 20.05 1.05
CA ALA A 206 -8.04 20.40 0.48
C ALA A 206 -8.03 20.16 -1.03
N ASN A 207 -7.58 21.15 -1.77
CA ASN A 207 -7.46 21.16 -3.22
C ASN A 207 -6.36 22.17 -3.65
N PRO A 208 -6.08 22.38 -4.93
CA PRO A 208 -5.03 23.31 -5.38
C PRO A 208 -5.21 24.77 -4.93
N ASP A 209 -6.41 25.17 -4.51
CA ASP A 209 -6.74 26.55 -4.15
C ASP A 209 -7.00 26.72 -2.64
N GLN A 210 -7.28 25.62 -1.92
CA GLN A 210 -7.65 25.63 -0.50
C GLN A 210 -6.86 24.58 0.27
N ASN A 211 -6.30 24.96 1.44
CA ASN A 211 -5.44 24.10 2.27
C ASN A 211 -4.35 23.42 1.43
N THR A 212 -3.66 24.22 0.62
CA THR A 212 -2.71 23.77 -0.42
C THR A 212 -1.53 23.00 0.16
N ASP A 213 -1.09 23.34 1.36
CA ASP A 213 -0.06 22.64 2.12
C ASP A 213 -0.52 21.22 2.53
N LEU A 214 -1.77 21.07 2.99
CA LEU A 214 -2.36 19.78 3.29
C LEU A 214 -2.59 18.97 2.01
N PHE A 215 -3.06 19.63 0.93
CA PHE A 215 -3.25 19.01 -0.38
C PHE A 215 -1.94 18.44 -0.96
N TRP A 216 -0.84 19.16 -0.75
CA TRP A 216 0.49 18.70 -1.12
C TRP A 216 0.93 17.53 -0.24
N ALA A 217 0.81 17.65 1.09
CA ALA A 217 1.34 16.71 2.06
C ALA A 217 0.67 15.33 2.01
N VAL A 218 -0.67 15.29 1.91
CA VAL A 218 -1.44 14.04 1.92
C VAL A 218 -1.16 13.19 0.68
N ARG A 219 -0.76 13.79 -0.44
CA ARG A 219 -0.43 13.09 -1.69
C ARG A 219 1.01 12.59 -1.72
N GLY A 220 1.36 11.68 -0.80
CA GLY A 220 2.67 11.06 -0.64
C GLY A 220 3.14 10.95 0.81
N GLY A 221 2.49 11.68 1.75
CA GLY A 221 2.89 11.71 3.16
C GLY A 221 2.36 10.55 4.01
N THR A 222 1.71 9.55 3.41
CA THR A 222 1.08 8.38 4.04
C THR A 222 -0.15 8.67 4.90
N GLY A 223 -0.98 7.66 5.10
CA GLY A 223 -2.16 7.73 5.96
C GLY A 223 -1.83 7.80 7.45
N GLY A 224 -2.79 8.26 8.25
CA GLY A 224 -2.63 8.29 9.71
C GLY A 224 -1.64 9.36 10.21
N ASN A 225 -1.42 10.44 9.46
CA ASN A 225 -0.54 11.54 9.87
C ASN A 225 -1.26 12.85 10.12
N PHE A 226 -2.21 13.22 9.27
CA PHE A 226 -2.80 14.56 9.26
C PHE A 226 -4.24 14.61 9.75
N GLY A 227 -4.97 13.49 9.60
CA GLY A 227 -6.38 13.35 9.91
C GLY A 227 -6.95 12.05 9.35
N VAL A 228 -8.26 11.87 9.48
CA VAL A 228 -9.02 10.77 8.89
C VAL A 228 -9.50 11.20 7.51
N LEU A 229 -9.00 10.57 6.46
CA LEU A 229 -9.48 10.80 5.09
C LEU A 229 -10.92 10.27 4.99
N LEU A 230 -11.83 11.09 4.45
CA LEU A 230 -13.26 10.77 4.35
C LEU A 230 -13.67 10.49 2.91
N SER A 231 -13.27 11.36 1.99
CA SER A 231 -13.61 11.23 0.58
C SER A 231 -12.58 11.90 -0.32
N VAL A 232 -12.52 11.46 -1.57
CA VAL A 232 -11.61 12.00 -2.59
C VAL A 232 -12.36 12.18 -3.91
N LYS A 233 -12.11 13.30 -4.58
CA LYS A 233 -12.50 13.55 -5.96
C LYS A 233 -11.30 13.38 -6.87
N TYR A 234 -11.43 12.49 -7.86
CA TYR A 234 -10.38 12.20 -8.83
C TYR A 234 -10.76 12.65 -10.22
N LYS A 235 -9.76 13.02 -11.01
CA LYS A 235 -9.83 13.00 -12.47
C LYS A 235 -9.75 11.54 -12.93
N ILE A 236 -10.61 11.18 -13.89
CA ILE A 236 -10.63 9.87 -14.55
C ILE A 236 -10.39 9.99 -16.04
N PHE A 237 -10.08 8.87 -16.69
CA PHE A 237 -9.67 8.84 -18.08
C PHE A 237 -10.53 7.86 -18.88
N PRO A 238 -10.87 8.14 -20.14
CA PRO A 238 -11.44 7.13 -21.02
C PRO A 238 -10.46 5.97 -21.21
N LEU A 239 -10.96 4.75 -21.07
CA LEU A 239 -10.18 3.54 -21.34
C LEU A 239 -11.10 2.44 -21.87
N GLY A 240 -10.75 1.93 -23.05
CA GLY A 240 -11.37 0.74 -23.64
C GLY A 240 -10.70 -0.54 -23.16
N LEU A 241 -10.81 -1.58 -23.99
CA LEU A 241 -10.09 -2.84 -23.75
C LEU A 241 -8.59 -2.63 -23.94
N ILE A 242 -7.81 -3.28 -23.10
CA ILE A 242 -6.35 -3.28 -23.14
C ILE A 242 -5.81 -4.71 -23.28
N TRP A 243 -4.56 -4.86 -23.70
CA TRP A 243 -3.90 -6.15 -23.79
C TRP A 243 -3.20 -6.51 -22.49
N GLY A 244 -3.42 -7.74 -22.02
CA GLY A 244 -2.62 -8.39 -20.99
C GLY A 244 -1.58 -9.31 -21.63
N LEU A 245 -0.36 -9.26 -21.14
CA LEU A 245 0.77 -10.05 -21.65
C LEU A 245 1.59 -10.63 -20.51
N GLN A 246 2.02 -11.87 -20.69
CA GLN A 246 3.06 -12.49 -19.88
C GLN A 246 4.10 -13.15 -20.79
N ILE A 247 5.39 -12.84 -20.57
CA ILE A 247 6.52 -13.49 -21.20
C ILE A 247 7.47 -13.97 -20.10
N THR A 248 7.98 -15.20 -20.19
CA THR A 248 8.90 -15.75 -19.19
C THR A 248 10.22 -16.17 -19.80
N TRP A 249 11.28 -16.14 -18.97
CA TRP A 249 12.59 -16.71 -19.21
C TRP A 249 12.99 -17.53 -17.99
N ASP A 250 13.37 -18.79 -18.22
CA ASP A 250 13.92 -19.66 -17.19
C ASP A 250 15.38 -19.26 -16.89
N PHE A 251 15.76 -19.24 -15.61
CA PHE A 251 17.13 -18.98 -15.19
C PHE A 251 17.65 -19.99 -14.16
N GLU A 252 17.01 -21.15 -14.02
CA GLU A 252 17.41 -22.17 -13.04
C GLU A 252 18.85 -22.61 -13.26
N ASN A 253 19.17 -22.99 -14.50
CA ASN A 253 20.50 -23.51 -14.84
C ASN A 253 21.45 -22.40 -15.34
N ASP A 254 20.95 -21.48 -16.18
CA ASP A 254 21.74 -20.38 -16.77
C ASP A 254 20.96 -19.05 -16.71
N PRO A 255 21.43 -18.05 -15.94
CA PRO A 255 20.77 -16.75 -15.83
C PRO A 255 21.01 -15.83 -17.03
N THR A 256 21.84 -16.19 -17.99
CA THR A 256 22.34 -15.28 -19.02
C THR A 256 21.23 -14.67 -19.88
N ASN A 257 20.27 -15.46 -20.37
CA ASN A 257 19.20 -14.95 -21.23
C ASN A 257 18.15 -14.19 -20.43
N ALA A 258 17.83 -14.63 -19.22
CA ALA A 258 16.96 -13.90 -18.31
C ALA A 258 17.55 -12.53 -17.93
N ALA A 259 18.87 -12.44 -17.68
CA ALA A 259 19.57 -11.17 -17.44
C ALA A 259 19.55 -10.25 -18.68
N LYS A 260 19.70 -10.80 -19.89
CA LYS A 260 19.54 -10.03 -21.14
C LYS A 260 18.11 -9.51 -21.28
N ALA A 261 17.10 -10.30 -20.89
CA ALA A 261 15.71 -9.88 -20.91
C ALA A 261 15.47 -8.70 -19.94
N LEU A 262 15.94 -8.78 -18.70
CA LEU A 262 15.86 -7.69 -17.73
C LEU A 262 16.57 -6.42 -18.22
N TYR A 263 17.75 -6.57 -18.80
CA TYR A 263 18.48 -5.45 -19.42
C TYR A 263 17.71 -4.84 -20.59
N ALA A 264 17.12 -5.66 -21.46
CA ALA A 264 16.31 -5.19 -22.58
C ALA A 264 15.01 -4.49 -22.10
N ILE A 265 14.37 -4.99 -21.05
CA ILE A 265 13.21 -4.34 -20.41
C ILE A 265 13.62 -2.94 -19.92
N GLN A 266 14.71 -2.84 -19.18
CA GLN A 266 15.25 -1.58 -18.68
C GLN A 266 15.51 -0.59 -19.83
N GLU A 267 16.31 -0.97 -20.82
CA GLU A 267 16.76 -0.07 -21.86
C GLU A 267 15.66 0.31 -22.87
N ASN A 268 14.76 -0.61 -23.17
CA ASN A 268 13.71 -0.35 -24.16
C ASN A 268 12.49 0.38 -23.57
N TYR A 269 12.20 0.20 -22.28
CA TYR A 269 10.91 0.68 -21.72
C TYR A 269 11.07 1.59 -20.51
N LEU A 270 12.06 1.39 -19.63
CA LEU A 270 12.14 2.09 -18.34
C LEU A 270 13.02 3.35 -18.40
N THR A 271 14.03 3.36 -19.26
CA THR A 271 14.89 4.53 -19.44
C THR A 271 14.24 5.56 -20.38
N GLY A 272 14.07 6.79 -19.90
CA GLY A 272 13.44 7.86 -20.66
C GLY A 272 11.91 7.71 -20.80
N TYR A 273 11.32 8.47 -21.74
CA TYR A 273 9.88 8.45 -22.02
C TYR A 273 9.57 7.51 -23.19
N LYS A 274 9.85 6.23 -23.01
CA LYS A 274 9.62 5.20 -24.03
C LYS A 274 8.35 4.41 -23.71
N HIS A 275 7.52 4.19 -24.73
CA HIS A 275 6.31 3.34 -24.66
C HIS A 275 5.45 3.59 -23.40
N PRO A 276 4.96 4.82 -23.15
CA PRO A 276 4.18 5.11 -21.95
C PRO A 276 2.87 4.32 -21.88
N LYS A 277 2.36 3.83 -23.04
CA LYS A 277 1.16 2.97 -23.13
C LYS A 277 1.39 1.54 -22.61
N LEU A 278 2.62 1.18 -22.25
CA LEU A 278 3.01 -0.13 -21.73
C LEU A 278 3.21 -0.02 -20.20
N GLY A 279 2.27 -0.54 -19.43
CA GLY A 279 2.47 -0.79 -18.01
C GLY A 279 3.30 -2.05 -17.80
N ILE A 280 4.18 -2.05 -16.82
CA ILE A 280 5.20 -3.11 -16.66
C ILE A 280 5.28 -3.52 -15.20
N GLU A 281 5.24 -4.83 -15.00
CA GLU A 281 5.47 -5.51 -13.74
C GLU A 281 6.37 -6.72 -14.04
N THR A 282 7.54 -6.78 -13.45
CA THR A 282 8.53 -7.83 -13.76
C THR A 282 8.87 -8.59 -12.49
N LEU A 283 8.68 -9.90 -12.49
CA LEU A 283 8.84 -10.74 -11.31
C LEU A 283 10.01 -11.70 -11.44
N LEU A 284 10.71 -11.89 -10.34
CA LEU A 284 11.53 -13.07 -10.08
C LEU A 284 10.73 -14.00 -9.17
N PHE A 285 10.47 -15.20 -9.60
CA PHE A 285 9.66 -16.17 -8.85
C PHE A 285 10.07 -17.61 -9.15
N THR A 286 9.59 -18.56 -8.35
CA THR A 286 9.72 -19.99 -8.62
C THR A 286 8.39 -20.50 -9.16
N ASP A 287 8.39 -21.08 -10.34
CA ASP A 287 7.18 -21.61 -10.99
C ASP A 287 6.85 -23.02 -10.46
N ILE A 288 6.34 -23.07 -9.22
CA ILE A 288 5.97 -24.32 -8.55
C ILE A 288 4.79 -25.05 -9.22
N ALA A 289 4.03 -24.36 -10.06
CA ALA A 289 2.87 -24.93 -10.74
C ALA A 289 3.26 -25.80 -11.96
N THR A 290 4.46 -25.60 -12.51
CA THR A 290 4.90 -26.31 -13.72
C THR A 290 6.13 -27.21 -13.49
N ASP A 291 7.29 -26.60 -13.27
CA ASP A 291 8.58 -27.31 -13.27
C ASP A 291 9.44 -27.03 -12.02
N ASN A 292 8.96 -26.17 -11.13
CA ASN A 292 9.66 -25.70 -9.93
C ASN A 292 10.98 -24.96 -10.26
N HIS A 293 11.09 -24.40 -11.47
CA HIS A 293 12.22 -23.58 -11.88
C HIS A 293 12.02 -22.11 -11.53
N ARG A 294 13.12 -21.41 -11.35
CA ARG A 294 13.12 -19.96 -11.16
C ARG A 294 13.02 -19.26 -12.50
N LYS A 295 12.09 -18.32 -12.60
CA LYS A 295 11.79 -17.60 -13.84
C LYS A 295 11.75 -16.09 -13.62
N VAL A 296 12.12 -15.35 -14.66
CA VAL A 296 11.74 -13.96 -14.86
C VAL A 296 10.40 -13.97 -15.56
N LEU A 297 9.42 -13.27 -15.02
CA LEU A 297 8.15 -12.96 -15.68
C LEU A 297 8.15 -11.47 -16.07
N PHE A 298 7.97 -11.18 -17.34
CA PHE A 298 7.57 -9.86 -17.83
C PHE A 298 6.06 -9.85 -17.95
N GLY A 299 5.37 -9.24 -16.97
CA GLY A 299 3.96 -8.94 -16.97
C GLY A 299 3.72 -7.54 -17.53
N ALA A 300 2.73 -7.39 -18.40
CA ALA A 300 2.45 -6.08 -18.99
C ALA A 300 0.97 -5.87 -19.31
N GLY A 301 0.52 -4.62 -19.12
CA GLY A 301 -0.72 -4.10 -19.69
C GLY A 301 -0.42 -3.13 -20.82
N PHE A 302 -1.07 -3.26 -21.97
CA PHE A 302 -0.80 -2.40 -23.11
C PHE A 302 -2.07 -1.75 -23.66
N ILE A 303 -2.02 -0.42 -23.83
CA ILE A 303 -3.10 0.40 -24.39
C ILE A 303 -2.79 0.63 -25.87
N GLY A 304 -3.42 -0.15 -26.77
CA GLY A 304 -3.21 -0.03 -28.21
C GLY A 304 -3.72 -1.24 -28.98
N THR A 305 -3.33 -1.33 -30.24
CA THR A 305 -3.65 -2.46 -31.11
C THR A 305 -2.71 -3.64 -30.89
N GLU A 306 -3.12 -4.83 -31.30
CA GLU A 306 -2.25 -6.03 -31.25
C GLU A 306 -0.99 -5.88 -32.08
N ALA A 307 -1.08 -5.23 -33.24
CA ALA A 307 0.06 -4.98 -34.12
C ALA A 307 1.09 -4.07 -33.45
N GLU A 308 0.64 -3.01 -32.75
CA GLU A 308 1.53 -2.13 -31.96
C GLU A 308 2.18 -2.92 -30.82
N LEU A 309 1.42 -3.74 -30.07
CA LEU A 309 1.97 -4.58 -28.99
C LEU A 309 3.05 -5.52 -29.54
N ASN A 310 2.78 -6.23 -30.65
CA ASN A 310 3.73 -7.15 -31.27
C ASN A 310 5.04 -6.42 -31.67
N SER A 311 4.91 -5.21 -32.20
CA SER A 311 6.08 -4.38 -32.54
C SER A 311 6.88 -3.97 -31.30
N VAL A 312 6.18 -3.59 -30.23
CA VAL A 312 6.79 -3.17 -28.97
C VAL A 312 7.60 -4.31 -28.33
N ILE A 313 7.05 -5.54 -28.31
CA ILE A 313 7.71 -6.69 -27.66
C ILE A 313 8.67 -7.46 -28.56
N ALA A 314 8.82 -7.10 -29.83
CA ALA A 314 9.63 -7.85 -30.79
C ALA A 314 11.08 -8.07 -30.32
N ALA A 315 11.70 -7.05 -29.71
CA ALA A 315 13.05 -7.13 -29.16
C ALA A 315 13.16 -8.13 -27.99
N LEU A 316 12.12 -8.25 -27.16
CA LEU A 316 12.08 -9.23 -26.07
C LEU A 316 11.92 -10.65 -26.63
N MET A 317 11.04 -10.82 -27.61
CA MET A 317 10.80 -12.13 -28.24
C MET A 317 12.01 -12.66 -29.01
N ALA A 318 12.94 -11.81 -29.40
CA ALA A 318 14.20 -12.20 -30.03
C ALA A 318 15.24 -12.79 -29.05
N ILE A 319 15.02 -12.63 -27.72
CA ILE A 319 15.93 -13.17 -26.71
C ILE A 319 15.66 -14.66 -26.53
N PRO A 320 16.67 -15.55 -26.65
CA PRO A 320 16.45 -16.98 -26.53
C PRO A 320 15.79 -17.37 -25.20
N GLY A 321 14.84 -18.33 -25.26
CA GLY A 321 14.09 -18.79 -24.10
C GLY A 321 12.82 -17.98 -23.79
N ALA A 322 12.51 -16.93 -24.56
CA ALA A 322 11.26 -16.20 -24.43
C ALA A 322 10.04 -17.09 -24.68
N THR A 323 9.14 -17.18 -23.70
CA THR A 323 7.92 -17.97 -23.81
C THR A 323 6.72 -17.12 -23.43
N ILE A 324 5.77 -16.94 -24.35
CA ILE A 324 4.49 -16.27 -24.06
C ILE A 324 3.61 -17.23 -23.26
N ARG A 325 3.28 -16.88 -22.02
CA ARG A 325 2.32 -17.62 -21.18
C ARG A 325 0.90 -17.11 -21.37
N LEU A 326 0.74 -15.80 -21.60
CA LEU A 326 -0.54 -15.13 -21.75
C LEU A 326 -0.41 -13.99 -22.74
N LYS A 327 -1.39 -13.86 -23.63
CA LYS A 327 -1.60 -12.70 -24.49
C LYS A 327 -3.08 -12.65 -24.83
N LYS A 328 -3.83 -11.80 -24.16
CA LYS A 328 -5.28 -11.63 -24.37
C LYS A 328 -5.73 -10.22 -24.09
N GLN A 329 -6.87 -9.83 -24.67
CA GLN A 329 -7.47 -8.51 -24.50
C GLN A 329 -8.64 -8.58 -23.53
N GLY A 330 -8.77 -7.59 -22.64
CA GLY A 330 -9.85 -7.49 -21.68
C GLY A 330 -10.02 -6.10 -21.11
N LYS A 331 -10.94 -5.95 -20.17
CA LYS A 331 -11.05 -4.75 -19.35
C LYS A 331 -9.82 -4.61 -18.45
N TYR A 332 -9.60 -3.41 -17.91
CA TYR A 332 -8.48 -3.17 -17.01
C TYR A 332 -8.46 -4.13 -15.81
N SER A 333 -9.60 -4.31 -15.14
CA SER A 333 -9.69 -5.21 -13.97
C SER A 333 -9.33 -6.65 -14.31
N ASP A 334 -9.74 -7.15 -15.49
CA ASP A 334 -9.37 -8.48 -15.96
C ASP A 334 -7.86 -8.57 -16.20
N VAL A 335 -7.30 -7.61 -16.97
CA VAL A 335 -5.87 -7.58 -17.31
C VAL A 335 -5.02 -7.44 -16.07
N ASN A 336 -5.41 -6.60 -15.14
CA ASN A 336 -4.72 -6.41 -13.86
C ASN A 336 -4.61 -7.72 -13.04
N ASN A 337 -5.64 -8.57 -13.07
CA ASN A 337 -5.60 -9.89 -12.47
C ASN A 337 -4.73 -10.87 -13.30
N TRP A 338 -4.85 -10.83 -14.64
CA TRP A 338 -4.15 -11.79 -15.52
C TRP A 338 -2.64 -11.60 -15.56
N VAL A 339 -2.14 -10.36 -15.37
CA VAL A 339 -0.69 -10.07 -15.45
C VAL A 339 0.10 -10.83 -14.40
N LEU A 340 -0.56 -11.22 -13.31
CA LEU A 340 0.00 -12.01 -12.22
C LEU A 340 -0.59 -13.43 -12.12
N GLU A 341 -1.43 -13.83 -13.09
CA GLU A 341 -2.03 -15.17 -13.11
C GLU A 341 -0.96 -16.27 -13.24
N GLY A 342 -1.08 -17.33 -12.42
CA GLY A 342 -0.13 -18.45 -12.43
C GLY A 342 1.17 -18.21 -11.65
N ILE A 343 1.27 -17.11 -10.92
CA ILE A 343 2.21 -16.99 -9.82
C ILE A 343 1.69 -17.86 -8.67
N PRO A 344 2.56 -18.53 -7.92
CA PRO A 344 2.10 -19.43 -6.86
C PRO A 344 1.18 -18.71 -5.87
N ASP A 345 0.00 -19.27 -5.65
CA ASP A 345 -0.86 -18.83 -4.56
C ASP A 345 -0.14 -19.07 -3.23
N VAL A 346 -0.08 -18.01 -2.43
CA VAL A 346 0.48 -18.10 -1.09
C VAL A 346 -0.53 -18.81 -0.18
N PRO A 347 -0.13 -19.85 0.56
CA PRO A 347 -1.03 -20.51 1.51
C PRO A 347 -1.68 -19.55 2.50
N PRO A 348 -2.93 -19.79 2.95
CA PRO A 348 -3.73 -18.84 3.73
C PRO A 348 -3.10 -18.36 5.03
N ASP A 349 -2.28 -19.17 5.68
CA ASP A 349 -1.65 -18.87 6.99
C ASP A 349 -0.21 -18.35 6.87
N VAL A 350 0.26 -18.13 5.64
CA VAL A 350 1.60 -17.63 5.36
C VAL A 350 1.64 -16.12 5.53
N LYS A 351 2.66 -15.64 6.23
CA LYS A 351 2.96 -14.23 6.44
C LYS A 351 4.11 -13.81 5.53
N PHE A 352 4.34 -12.51 5.41
CA PHE A 352 5.47 -12.05 4.62
C PHE A 352 6.18 -10.84 5.25
N TYR A 353 7.47 -10.72 4.93
CA TYR A 353 8.21 -9.47 5.02
C TYR A 353 8.26 -8.81 3.66
N GLY A 354 7.81 -7.55 3.61
CA GLY A 354 7.94 -6.71 2.42
C GLY A 354 9.02 -5.64 2.65
N ARG A 355 9.85 -5.39 1.64
CA ARG A 355 10.78 -4.26 1.62
C ARG A 355 11.03 -3.83 0.19
N SER A 356 11.16 -2.52 -0.03
CA SER A 356 11.48 -2.01 -1.36
C SER A 356 12.71 -1.10 -1.37
N THR A 357 13.25 -0.90 -2.57
CA THR A 357 14.25 0.12 -2.85
C THR A 357 14.14 0.60 -4.29
N TYR A 358 14.27 1.90 -4.50
CA TYR A 358 14.23 2.48 -5.84
C TYR A 358 15.58 2.42 -6.55
N ILE A 359 15.51 2.12 -7.83
CA ILE A 359 16.63 2.16 -8.77
C ILE A 359 16.43 3.36 -9.71
N SER A 360 17.47 4.19 -9.87
CA SER A 360 17.44 5.38 -10.74
C SER A 360 18.57 5.36 -11.78
N LYS A 361 19.38 4.31 -11.81
CA LYS A 361 20.49 4.12 -12.76
C LYS A 361 20.30 2.84 -13.56
N SER A 362 20.88 2.79 -14.76
CA SER A 362 20.92 1.57 -15.54
C SER A 362 21.84 0.54 -14.90
N LEU A 363 21.35 -0.71 -14.83
CA LEU A 363 22.10 -1.89 -14.40
C LEU A 363 22.66 -2.60 -15.65
N SER A 364 23.85 -3.17 -15.54
CA SER A 364 24.43 -3.98 -16.62
C SER A 364 23.85 -5.41 -16.62
N ILE A 365 24.08 -6.14 -17.72
CA ILE A 365 23.72 -7.57 -17.77
C ILE A 365 24.42 -8.35 -16.66
N ALA A 366 25.68 -8.01 -16.33
CA ALA A 366 26.41 -8.65 -15.23
C ALA A 366 25.77 -8.39 -13.86
N ASP A 367 25.24 -7.17 -13.64
CA ASP A 367 24.50 -6.84 -12.43
C ASP A 367 23.23 -7.69 -12.32
N TYR A 368 22.46 -7.82 -13.40
CA TYR A 368 21.29 -8.68 -13.43
C TYR A 368 21.63 -10.17 -13.21
N VAL A 369 22.71 -10.68 -13.78
CA VAL A 369 23.19 -12.05 -13.48
C VAL A 369 23.48 -12.20 -11.99
N ALA A 370 24.12 -11.22 -11.34
CA ALA A 370 24.40 -11.25 -9.92
C ALA A 370 23.12 -11.24 -9.07
N ILE A 371 22.12 -10.41 -9.45
CA ILE A 371 20.81 -10.35 -8.77
C ILE A 371 20.08 -11.69 -8.91
N LEU A 372 20.01 -12.27 -10.11
CA LEU A 372 19.36 -13.57 -10.35
C LEU A 372 20.03 -14.69 -9.55
N ASN A 373 21.37 -14.72 -9.50
CA ASN A 373 22.10 -15.71 -8.71
C ASN A 373 21.88 -15.51 -7.20
N PHE A 374 21.74 -14.28 -6.72
CA PHE A 374 21.40 -14.04 -5.32
C PHE A 374 19.98 -14.56 -5.03
N PHE A 375 19.01 -14.26 -5.91
CA PHE A 375 17.64 -14.74 -5.74
C PHE A 375 17.53 -16.27 -5.67
N LYS A 376 18.44 -17.03 -6.35
CA LYS A 376 18.50 -18.50 -6.22
C LYS A 376 18.73 -18.98 -4.80
N THR A 377 19.24 -18.14 -3.90
CA THR A 377 19.43 -18.45 -2.49
C THR A 377 18.21 -18.13 -1.62
N ALA A 378 17.08 -17.71 -2.22
CA ALA A 378 15.85 -17.39 -1.49
C ALA A 378 15.43 -18.57 -0.59
N PRO A 379 14.93 -18.29 0.63
CA PRO A 379 14.75 -19.32 1.65
C PRO A 379 13.61 -20.30 1.35
N ASN A 380 12.72 -19.95 0.41
CA ASN A 380 11.60 -20.79 -0.01
C ASN A 380 11.14 -20.44 -1.44
N SER A 381 10.28 -21.28 -2.02
CA SER A 381 9.77 -21.12 -3.39
C SER A 381 8.58 -20.16 -3.53
N TYR A 382 8.02 -19.66 -2.45
CA TYR A 382 6.95 -18.65 -2.49
C TYR A 382 7.50 -17.22 -2.54
N SER A 383 8.76 -17.02 -2.13
CA SER A 383 9.38 -15.71 -2.14
C SER A 383 9.54 -15.17 -3.54
N MET A 384 9.31 -13.87 -3.70
CA MET A 384 9.38 -13.19 -4.99
C MET A 384 10.04 -11.82 -4.87
N VAL A 385 10.55 -11.35 -6.00
CA VAL A 385 10.98 -9.97 -6.18
C VAL A 385 10.18 -9.39 -7.33
N ASP A 386 9.55 -8.25 -7.08
CA ASP A 386 8.83 -7.48 -8.08
C ASP A 386 9.65 -6.25 -8.47
N MET A 387 9.81 -6.04 -9.76
CA MET A 387 10.45 -4.86 -10.34
C MET A 387 9.37 -4.05 -11.06
N GLU A 388 8.75 -3.16 -10.31
CA GLU A 388 7.64 -2.34 -10.78
C GLU A 388 8.18 -1.17 -11.63
N GLY A 389 7.78 -1.13 -12.90
CA GLY A 389 8.32 -0.21 -13.88
C GLY A 389 7.82 1.22 -13.74
N TYR A 390 8.74 2.17 -13.56
CA TYR A 390 8.49 3.61 -13.57
C TYR A 390 8.66 4.20 -14.98
N GLY A 391 8.78 5.51 -15.10
CA GLY A 391 8.83 6.21 -16.38
C GLY A 391 7.47 6.77 -16.81
N GLY A 392 7.35 7.18 -18.06
CA GLY A 392 6.12 7.76 -18.58
C GLY A 392 5.62 8.97 -17.79
N GLU A 393 4.30 9.06 -17.55
CA GLU A 393 3.70 10.18 -16.82
C GLU A 393 4.11 10.24 -15.35
N ILE A 394 4.53 9.12 -14.72
CA ILE A 394 5.04 9.13 -13.35
C ILE A 394 6.23 10.09 -13.23
N ASN A 395 7.19 9.98 -14.15
CA ASN A 395 8.42 10.76 -14.11
C ASN A 395 8.27 12.17 -14.71
N ARG A 396 7.20 12.42 -15.51
CA ARG A 396 6.88 13.74 -16.05
C ARG A 396 6.12 14.64 -15.10
N TYR A 397 5.47 14.05 -14.10
CA TYR A 397 4.74 14.84 -13.10
C TYR A 397 5.71 15.75 -12.33
N PRO A 398 5.42 17.06 -12.17
CA PRO A 398 6.34 17.96 -11.50
C PRO A 398 6.60 17.57 -10.04
N GLU A 399 7.86 17.42 -9.66
CA GLU A 399 8.29 16.90 -8.35
C GLU A 399 7.67 17.65 -7.15
N ASN A 400 7.55 18.95 -7.24
CA ASN A 400 7.07 19.80 -6.13
C ASN A 400 5.54 19.87 -5.99
N ARG A 401 4.78 19.20 -6.86
CA ARG A 401 3.30 19.24 -6.84
C ARG A 401 2.68 18.30 -5.81
N SER A 402 3.44 17.38 -5.26
CA SER A 402 3.02 16.47 -4.19
C SER A 402 4.21 16.11 -3.31
N SER A 403 3.98 15.49 -2.16
CA SER A 403 5.05 15.02 -1.28
C SER A 403 5.66 13.69 -1.71
N PHE A 404 5.18 13.09 -2.79
CA PHE A 404 5.75 11.88 -3.40
C PHE A 404 7.03 12.20 -4.15
N ILE A 405 8.17 11.69 -3.67
CA ILE A 405 9.52 12.09 -4.15
C ILE A 405 10.07 11.22 -5.29
N HIS A 406 9.52 10.04 -5.54
CA HIS A 406 10.15 9.00 -6.38
C HIS A 406 9.98 9.23 -7.88
N ARG A 407 10.11 10.50 -8.33
CA ARG A 407 9.85 10.93 -9.72
C ARG A 407 11.01 10.67 -10.69
N LYS A 408 12.21 10.30 -10.17
CA LYS A 408 13.41 10.00 -10.99
C LYS A 408 13.77 8.53 -10.99
N ALA A 409 12.94 7.69 -10.41
CA ALA A 409 13.17 6.26 -10.42
C ALA A 409 12.92 5.66 -11.82
N THR A 410 13.64 4.60 -12.13
CA THR A 410 13.37 3.73 -13.29
C THR A 410 12.48 2.56 -12.89
N MET A 411 12.65 2.07 -11.66
CA MET A 411 11.82 1.00 -11.09
C MET A 411 11.82 1.04 -9.56
N ASP A 412 10.77 0.55 -8.93
CA ASP A 412 10.80 0.08 -7.55
C ASP A 412 11.18 -1.41 -7.53
N PHE A 413 12.14 -1.76 -6.71
CA PHE A 413 12.59 -3.11 -6.51
C PHE A 413 12.02 -3.61 -5.19
N PHE A 414 10.94 -4.36 -5.26
CA PHE A 414 10.15 -4.79 -4.13
C PHE A 414 10.33 -6.29 -3.88
N CYS A 415 10.73 -6.66 -2.68
CA CYS A 415 10.92 -8.04 -2.27
C CYS A 415 9.84 -8.47 -1.28
N LEU A 416 9.19 -9.60 -1.57
CA LEU A 416 8.23 -10.29 -0.71
C LEU A 416 8.80 -11.64 -0.30
N LEU A 417 9.09 -11.79 0.98
CA LEU A 417 9.55 -13.05 1.57
C LEU A 417 8.45 -13.66 2.42
N PHE A 418 7.91 -14.75 1.94
CA PHE A 418 6.86 -15.50 2.62
C PHE A 418 7.42 -16.50 3.60
N PHE A 419 6.79 -16.67 4.75
CA PHE A 419 7.17 -17.63 5.77
C PHE A 419 5.94 -18.19 6.49
N ASP A 420 6.01 -19.45 6.89
CA ASP A 420 5.02 -20.07 7.76
C ASP A 420 5.33 -19.70 9.22
N LYS A 421 4.35 -19.13 9.91
CA LYS A 421 4.47 -18.73 11.31
C LYS A 421 4.74 -19.92 12.24
N ALA A 422 4.32 -21.13 11.86
CA ALA A 422 4.51 -22.37 12.63
C ALA A 422 5.91 -22.98 12.45
N SER A 423 6.63 -22.69 11.36
CA SER A 423 7.87 -23.35 10.97
C SER A 423 9.15 -22.73 11.60
N ASN A 424 9.07 -21.67 12.39
CA ASN A 424 10.22 -20.90 12.88
C ASN A 424 11.14 -20.30 11.80
N ASP A 425 10.69 -20.24 10.54
CA ASP A 425 11.49 -19.73 9.42
C ASP A 425 11.52 -18.20 9.35
N GLN A 426 10.82 -17.53 10.25
CA GLN A 426 10.69 -16.07 10.25
C GLN A 426 12.05 -15.37 10.27
N GLU A 427 12.96 -15.77 11.19
CA GLU A 427 14.27 -15.12 11.32
C GLU A 427 15.17 -15.43 10.13
N LYS A 428 15.12 -16.65 9.57
CA LYS A 428 15.84 -17.01 8.36
C LYS A 428 15.44 -16.12 7.18
N ASN A 429 14.12 -15.87 7.00
CA ASN A 429 13.60 -14.98 5.97
C ASN A 429 14.04 -13.54 6.21
N ARG A 430 13.96 -13.04 7.46
CA ARG A 430 14.39 -11.69 7.83
C ARG A 430 15.88 -11.47 7.55
N LEU A 431 16.75 -12.40 7.95
CA LEU A 431 18.20 -12.34 7.70
C LEU A 431 18.52 -12.38 6.20
N TRP A 432 17.85 -13.23 5.42
CA TRP A 432 18.05 -13.25 3.98
C TRP A 432 17.63 -11.90 3.33
N MET A 433 16.52 -11.31 3.76
CA MET A 433 16.10 -9.99 3.28
C MET A 433 17.15 -8.91 3.59
N ILE A 434 17.68 -8.88 4.80
CA ILE A 434 18.75 -7.95 5.17
C ILE A 434 19.96 -8.14 4.25
N GLN A 435 20.41 -9.37 4.02
CA GLN A 435 21.55 -9.67 3.13
C GLN A 435 21.25 -9.26 1.68
N PHE A 436 20.03 -9.52 1.19
CA PHE A 436 19.61 -9.13 -0.15
C PHE A 436 19.61 -7.60 -0.32
N PHE A 437 19.05 -6.85 0.62
CA PHE A 437 19.04 -5.39 0.54
C PHE A 437 20.41 -4.75 0.77
N ASN A 438 21.29 -5.36 1.57
CA ASN A 438 22.69 -4.98 1.66
C ASN A 438 23.40 -5.18 0.30
N PHE A 439 23.15 -6.30 -0.37
CA PHE A 439 23.64 -6.54 -1.71
C PHE A 439 23.05 -5.51 -2.70
N MET A 440 21.76 -5.19 -2.64
CA MET A 440 21.08 -4.23 -3.50
C MET A 440 21.48 -2.77 -3.24
N SER A 441 22.07 -2.44 -2.09
CA SER A 441 22.43 -1.06 -1.71
C SER A 441 23.32 -0.37 -2.74
N ARG A 442 24.19 -1.12 -3.43
CA ARG A 442 25.05 -0.62 -4.54
C ARG A 442 24.28 -0.10 -5.75
N TYR A 443 23.04 -0.52 -5.91
CA TYR A 443 22.15 -0.16 -7.01
C TYR A 443 21.09 0.86 -6.60
N SER A 444 20.76 0.89 -5.32
CA SER A 444 19.75 1.75 -4.71
C SER A 444 20.07 3.23 -4.86
N ASN A 445 19.02 4.05 -4.97
CA ASN A 445 19.12 5.51 -4.84
C ASN A 445 18.94 6.00 -3.38
N GLY A 446 18.82 5.08 -2.40
CA GLY A 446 18.62 5.38 -0.99
C GLY A 446 17.17 5.62 -0.58
N HIS A 447 16.21 5.44 -1.49
CA HIS A 447 14.79 5.61 -1.22
C HIS A 447 14.03 4.28 -1.26
N SER A 448 12.88 4.24 -0.56
CA SER A 448 11.95 3.12 -0.50
C SER A 448 10.51 3.63 -0.61
N TYR A 449 9.59 2.78 -1.06
CA TYR A 449 8.20 3.17 -1.19
C TYR A 449 7.48 3.14 0.16
N GLN A 450 6.89 4.27 0.51
CA GLN A 450 6.23 4.47 1.81
C GLN A 450 4.94 3.65 1.99
N ASN A 451 4.34 3.13 0.91
CA ASN A 451 3.23 2.17 1.01
C ASN A 451 3.70 0.71 1.15
N TYR A 452 5.01 0.47 1.07
CA TYR A 452 5.65 -0.81 1.42
C TYR A 452 6.48 -0.65 2.71
N PRO A 453 5.86 -0.20 3.83
CA PRO A 453 6.60 0.09 5.05
C PRO A 453 7.22 -1.19 5.61
N ASN A 454 8.47 -1.08 6.06
CA ASN A 454 9.18 -2.12 6.77
C ASN A 454 9.63 -1.57 8.12
N ARG A 455 9.32 -2.25 9.23
CA ARG A 455 9.66 -1.77 10.58
C ARG A 455 11.17 -1.69 10.83
N ASP A 456 11.96 -2.50 10.11
CA ASP A 456 13.43 -2.49 10.17
C ASP A 456 14.05 -1.43 9.21
N GLN A 457 13.25 -0.57 8.57
CA GLN A 457 13.77 0.48 7.69
C GLN A 457 14.44 1.58 8.51
N VAL A 458 15.76 1.56 8.53
CA VAL A 458 16.58 2.62 9.13
C VAL A 458 16.47 3.89 8.29
N GLY A 459 16.43 5.05 8.94
CA GLY A 459 16.34 6.33 8.26
C GLY A 459 15.10 6.49 7.37
N PHE A 460 13.97 5.91 7.81
CA PHE A 460 12.72 5.90 7.03
C PHE A 460 12.28 7.30 6.58
N GLN A 461 12.60 8.34 7.33
CA GLN A 461 12.29 9.72 7.01
C GLN A 461 12.92 10.14 5.68
N TRP A 462 14.20 9.80 5.49
CA TRP A 462 14.90 10.02 4.23
C TRP A 462 14.45 9.04 3.15
N ALA A 463 14.32 7.75 3.50
CA ALA A 463 13.93 6.71 2.55
C ALA A 463 12.58 6.99 1.89
N TYR A 464 11.59 7.47 2.67
CA TYR A 464 10.23 7.70 2.18
C TYR A 464 10.03 9.11 1.61
N TRP A 465 10.64 10.15 2.21
CA TRP A 465 10.29 11.54 1.90
C TRP A 465 11.49 12.44 1.59
N GLY A 466 12.71 11.94 1.76
CA GLY A 466 13.93 12.67 1.41
C GLY A 466 13.92 14.13 1.88
N PRO A 467 14.20 15.10 0.96
CA PRO A 467 14.27 16.51 1.32
C PRO A 467 12.92 17.11 1.78
N TYR A 468 11.78 16.44 1.52
CA TYR A 468 10.44 16.97 1.87
C TYR A 468 10.02 16.65 3.31
N TYR A 469 10.77 15.80 4.03
CA TYR A 469 10.40 15.40 5.38
C TYR A 469 10.17 16.61 6.33
N LYS A 470 11.07 17.60 6.30
CA LYS A 470 10.93 18.80 7.15
C LYS A 470 9.64 19.57 6.87
N GLN A 471 9.27 19.72 5.61
CA GLN A 471 8.02 20.39 5.22
C GLN A 471 6.79 19.58 5.66
N LEU A 472 6.85 18.25 5.57
CA LEU A 472 5.79 17.37 6.07
C LEU A 472 5.60 17.49 7.58
N VAL A 473 6.68 17.60 8.36
CA VAL A 473 6.61 17.86 9.82
C VAL A 473 5.92 19.20 10.11
N VAL A 474 6.27 20.27 9.39
CA VAL A 474 5.61 21.58 9.54
C VAL A 474 4.11 21.48 9.25
N THR A 475 3.74 20.80 8.17
CA THR A 475 2.32 20.59 7.82
C THR A 475 1.61 19.75 8.87
N LYS A 476 2.24 18.66 9.34
CA LYS A 476 1.65 17.81 10.39
C LYS A 476 1.39 18.60 11.66
N ASN A 477 2.35 19.40 12.13
CA ASN A 477 2.18 20.21 13.33
C ASN A 477 1.05 21.24 13.21
N LYS A 478 0.73 21.70 12.00
CA LYS A 478 -0.41 22.59 11.75
C LYS A 478 -1.76 21.87 11.86
N TYR A 479 -1.88 20.65 11.34
CA TYR A 479 -3.15 19.94 11.23
C TYR A 479 -3.36 18.86 12.30
N ASN A 480 -2.29 18.40 12.95
CA ASN A 480 -2.30 17.42 14.04
C ASN A 480 -1.32 17.85 15.15
N PRO A 481 -1.53 19.05 15.76
CA PRO A 481 -0.58 19.63 16.70
C PRO A 481 -0.37 18.77 17.96
N ASP A 482 -1.41 18.07 18.41
CA ASP A 482 -1.36 17.20 19.59
C ASP A 482 -0.82 15.80 19.27
N ASN A 483 -0.36 15.56 18.03
CA ASN A 483 0.15 14.29 17.53
C ASN A 483 -0.78 13.09 17.83
N VAL A 484 -2.11 13.29 17.70
CA VAL A 484 -3.14 12.29 17.97
C VAL A 484 -2.99 11.09 17.02
N PHE A 485 -2.64 11.36 15.76
CA PHE A 485 -2.37 10.33 14.76
C PHE A 485 -0.87 10.04 14.74
N ALA A 486 -0.46 8.97 15.42
CA ALA A 486 0.94 8.61 15.60
C ALA A 486 1.14 7.09 15.56
N TYR A 487 2.21 6.66 14.89
CA TYR A 487 2.71 5.29 14.84
C TYR A 487 4.24 5.32 14.64
N GLN A 488 4.91 4.19 14.72
CA GLN A 488 6.38 4.11 14.75
C GLN A 488 7.06 4.88 13.61
N GLN A 489 6.57 4.79 12.38
CA GLN A 489 7.13 5.51 11.22
C GLN A 489 6.25 6.69 10.77
N ALA A 490 5.48 7.29 11.68
CA ALA A 490 4.72 8.49 11.38
C ALA A 490 5.65 9.69 11.14
N ILE A 491 5.17 10.65 10.37
CA ILE A 491 5.84 11.97 10.24
C ILE A 491 5.92 12.63 11.61
N GLY A 492 7.10 13.14 12.01
CA GLY A 492 7.31 13.73 13.34
C GLY A 492 7.38 12.71 14.48
N GLY A 493 7.42 11.41 14.17
CA GLY A 493 7.68 10.37 15.18
C GLY A 493 9.07 10.52 15.80
N SER A 494 9.20 10.21 17.09
CA SER A 494 10.50 10.16 17.77
C SER A 494 11.35 9.04 17.17
N LEU A 495 12.58 9.38 16.83
CA LEU A 495 13.60 8.39 16.50
C LEU A 495 14.03 7.67 17.78
N GLU A 496 14.26 6.36 17.72
CA GLU A 496 15.08 5.71 18.70
C GLU A 496 16.50 6.31 18.67
N PRO A 497 17.20 6.46 19.81
CA PRO A 497 18.50 7.16 19.88
C PRO A 497 19.56 6.63 18.91
N ASP A 498 19.51 5.35 18.56
CA ASP A 498 20.44 4.72 17.61
C ASP A 498 20.10 5.08 16.15
N GLN A 499 18.82 5.29 15.83
CA GLN A 499 18.37 5.73 14.52
C GLN A 499 18.75 7.20 14.24
N GLU A 500 18.85 8.04 15.28
CA GLU A 500 19.28 9.42 15.14
C GLU A 500 20.75 9.53 14.75
N LYS A 501 21.62 8.67 15.29
CA LYS A 501 23.04 8.60 14.93
C LYS A 501 23.26 8.11 13.50
N GLU A 502 22.47 7.13 13.03
CA GLU A 502 22.55 6.62 11.68
C GLU A 502 22.02 7.62 10.64
N GLN A 503 21.00 8.42 10.98
CA GLN A 503 20.52 9.50 10.11
C GLN A 503 21.58 10.59 9.90
N ILE A 504 22.34 10.95 10.92
CA ILE A 504 23.45 11.91 10.81
C ILE A 504 24.49 11.40 9.81
N MET A 505 24.79 10.10 9.80
CA MET A 505 25.70 9.48 8.82
C MET A 505 25.16 9.48 7.39
N LEU A 506 23.83 9.29 7.20
CA LEU A 506 23.19 9.35 5.87
C LEU A 506 23.19 10.75 5.27
N PHE A 507 23.05 11.79 6.11
CA PHE A 507 23.14 13.19 5.66
C PHE A 507 24.55 13.60 5.22
N ASP A 508 25.61 12.88 5.65
CA ASP A 508 27.00 13.12 5.29
C ASP A 508 27.45 12.39 3.99
N ASN A 509 26.53 11.87 3.18
CA ASN A 509 26.79 11.17 1.90
C ASN A 509 27.73 9.96 1.99
N LYS A 510 27.81 9.26 3.12
CA LYS A 510 28.55 8.00 3.23
C LYS A 510 27.63 6.79 3.15
N PRO A 511 27.96 5.76 2.37
CA PRO A 511 27.19 4.53 2.36
C PRO A 511 27.25 3.86 3.74
N VAL A 512 26.10 3.51 4.28
CA VAL A 512 26.02 2.76 5.55
C VAL A 512 26.56 1.34 5.29
N VAL A 513 27.67 1.02 5.91
CA VAL A 513 28.20 -0.34 5.94
C VAL A 513 27.59 -1.00 7.18
N TYR A 514 26.67 -1.92 6.98
CA TYR A 514 26.15 -2.75 8.06
C TYR A 514 27.23 -3.77 8.45
N GLU A 515 27.83 -3.61 9.60
CA GLU A 515 28.66 -4.66 10.20
C GLU A 515 27.76 -5.82 10.66
N SER A 516 28.14 -7.03 10.24
CA SER A 516 27.52 -8.28 10.68
C SER A 516 27.77 -8.51 12.16
N TYR A 517 26.72 -8.62 12.96
CA TYR A 517 26.76 -9.26 14.27
C TYR A 517 26.30 -10.71 14.18
#